data_9ca8cecf6a62f8c6ed22ff4387e8fbfd
#
_entry.id   9ca8cecf6a62f8c6ed22ff4387e8fbfd
#
_cell.length_a   1.000
_cell.length_b   1.000
_cell.length_c   1.000
_cell.angle_alpha   90.00
_cell.angle_beta   90.00
_cell.angle_gamma   90.00
#
_symmetry.space_group_name_H-M   'P 1'
#
loop_
_entity.id
_entity.type
_entity.pdbx_description
1 polymer ?
#
loop_
_entity_poly.entity_id
_entity_poly.type
_entity_poly.pdbx_seq_one_letter_code
_entity_poly.pdbx_strand_id
1 'polypeptide(L)' 'DRTAEEMSQLIYHLQVMMIDRGITLDDIYKNL' A
#
# COMPACT_ATOMS: atom_id res chain seq x y z
N ASP A 1 10.59 -2.37 -18.92
CA ASP A 1 10.46 -1.02 -18.39
C ASP A 1 10.47 -1.07 -16.85
N ARG A 2 10.25 0.06 -16.20
CA ARG A 2 10.37 0.19 -14.76
C ARG A 2 9.03 0.13 -14.03
N THR A 3 7.98 -0.20 -14.74
CA THR A 3 6.61 -0.14 -14.18
C THR A 3 6.43 -1.09 -13.00
N ALA A 4 6.84 -2.35 -13.16
CA ALA A 4 6.70 -3.32 -12.07
C ALA A 4 7.54 -2.95 -10.86
N GLU A 5 8.72 -2.41 -11.11
CA GLU A 5 9.61 -1.94 -10.05
C GLU A 5 8.97 -0.81 -9.25
N GLU A 6 8.40 0.16 -9.95
CA GLU A 6 7.74 1.29 -9.31
C GLU A 6 6.49 0.85 -8.56
N MET A 7 5.73 -0.07 -9.13
CA MET A 7 4.55 -0.60 -8.46
C MET A 7 4.91 -1.35 -7.19
N SER A 8 6.01 -2.10 -7.20
CA SER A 8 6.43 -2.81 -5.99
C SER A 8 6.86 -1.84 -4.90
N GLN A 9 7.47 -0.73 -5.25
CA GLN A 9 7.82 0.31 -4.29
C GLN A 9 6.59 0.95 -3.67
N LEU A 10 5.55 1.18 -4.46
CA LEU A 10 4.28 1.71 -3.96
C LEU A 10 3.62 0.73 -2.99
N ILE A 11 3.62 -0.55 -3.33
CA ILE A 11 3.04 -1.57 -2.47
C ILE A 11 3.79 -1.63 -1.14
N TYR A 12 5.11 -1.60 -1.19
CA TYR A 12 5.92 -1.64 0.02
C TYR A 12 5.64 -0.43 0.91
N HIS A 13 5.62 0.76 0.32
CA HIS A 13 5.34 1.99 1.05
C HIS A 13 3.96 1.93 1.70
N LEU A 14 2.97 1.42 0.96
CA LEU A 14 1.61 1.27 1.46
C LEU A 14 1.57 0.33 2.67
N GLN A 15 2.25 -0.81 2.58
CA GLN A 15 2.28 -1.78 3.68
C GLN A 15 2.92 -1.19 4.93
N VAL A 16 4.01 -0.46 4.76
CA VAL A 16 4.70 0.17 5.89
C VAL A 16 3.77 1.17 6.58
N MET A 17 3.06 1.98 5.81
CA MET A 17 2.13 2.96 6.36
C MET A 17 0.96 2.29 7.07
N MET A 18 0.47 1.19 6.52
CA MET A 18 -0.63 0.44 7.14
C MET A 18 -0.24 -0.06 8.52
N ILE A 19 0.95 -0.61 8.63
CA ILE A 19 1.45 -1.12 9.91
C ILE A 19 1.62 0.03 10.90
N ASP A 20 2.21 1.12 10.44
CA ASP A 20 2.49 2.28 11.28
C ASP A 20 1.22 2.92 11.83
N ARG A 21 0.16 2.96 11.02
CA ARG A 21 -1.09 3.61 11.37
C ARG A 21 -2.17 2.67 11.87
N GLY A 22 -1.90 1.37 11.87
CA GLY A 22 -2.89 0.38 12.27
C GLY A 22 -4.07 0.29 11.33
N ILE A 23 -3.84 0.50 10.04
CA ILE A 23 -4.87 0.46 9.01
C ILE A 23 -4.87 -0.90 8.34
N THR A 24 -6.05 -1.46 8.08
CA THR A 24 -6.20 -2.74 7.39
C THR A 24 -6.58 -2.52 5.94
N LEU A 25 -6.49 -3.60 5.14
CA LEU A 25 -6.95 -3.54 3.75
C LEU A 25 -8.45 -3.23 3.67
N ASP A 26 -9.23 -3.74 4.60
CA ASP A 26 -10.67 -3.43 4.64
C ASP A 26 -10.91 -1.94 4.78
N ASP A 27 -10.12 -1.27 5.61
CA ASP A 27 -10.24 0.17 5.78
C ASP A 27 -9.99 0.90 4.46
N ILE A 28 -9.03 0.41 3.69
CA ILE A 28 -8.72 1.00 2.38
C ILE A 28 -9.85 0.76 1.40
N TYR A 29 -10.35 -0.47 1.32
CA TYR A 29 -11.42 -0.82 0.39
C TYR A 29 -12.72 -0.08 0.68
N LYS A 30 -12.99 0.24 1.94
CA LYS A 30 -14.17 1.02 2.30
C LYS A 30 -14.18 2.40 1.66
N ASN A 31 -13.01 2.92 1.33
CA ASN A 31 -12.87 4.25 0.76
C ASN A 31 -12.79 4.25 -0.77
N LEU A 32 -12.87 3.09 -1.41
CA LEU A 32 -12.84 2.99 -2.87
C LEU A 32 -14.25 3.06 -3.53
#